data_bf275c149f44ef5631a80978c7ab9b70
#
_entry.id   bf275c149f44ef5631a80978c7ab9b70
#
_cell.length_a   1.000
_cell.length_b   1.000
_cell.length_c   1.000
_cell.angle_alpha   90.00
_cell.angle_beta   90.00
_cell.angle_gamma   90.00
#
_symmetry.space_group_name_H-M   'P 1'
#
loop_
_entity.id
_entity.type
_entity.pdbx_description
1 polymer ?
#
loop_
_entity_poly.entity_id
_entity_poly.type
_entity_poly.pdbx_seq_one_letter_code
_entity_poly.pdbx_strand_id
1 'polypeptide(L)'
;LSYQWVWKTLGEIAEIKGRIGWRGLKKSEYTTEGPILLSIGNISEFGIDFENVDHLTWERYRESPEIMIQPGDIIIAKDGTLGKVALVKSIPYETTISSTLAKVRPNPKVDPAYLYYYMRSSYFQAQVIGSRTGTAVQHFVQKNMKLAKIPVPTLATQKCIAGILERAHKLMIKREQANQLTGKIIQSVFLKMFGDPATNPKRWPIHRLLELAELRGGIQLSRQRRPKNFPRPYLTIRNVYSGRLDLSDVRYIEVPDNRLERWVLKPGDLLVLEGGDRDDVGRTAMFRGELKNCVHQNHVFRVRVNKDLLVPEYLMHYLNSDHVKSQFFMLAKATTGINSINMTQLKSVGVLCPPIAIQEHFAHFVERAALLNSRQIQSASEINELFHSLMRKGFSGELSRGIPAEA
;
A
#
# COMPACT_ATOMS: atom_id res chain seq x y z
N LEU A 1 -24.61 -26.44 24.06
CA LEU A 1 -23.68 -26.13 25.12
C LEU A 1 -22.86 -24.91 24.63
N SER A 2 -23.15 -23.72 25.22
CA SER A 2 -22.31 -22.55 25.06
C SER A 2 -21.00 -22.79 25.79
N TYR A 3 -19.90 -22.93 25.07
CA TYR A 3 -18.58 -22.96 25.71
C TYR A 3 -18.37 -21.61 26.42
N GLN A 4 -18.51 -21.55 27.72
CA GLN A 4 -18.15 -20.38 28.50
C GLN A 4 -16.63 -20.38 28.68
N TRP A 5 -15.95 -19.64 27.81
CA TRP A 5 -14.52 -19.37 27.98
C TRP A 5 -14.31 -18.46 29.21
N VAL A 6 -13.24 -18.71 29.92
CA VAL A 6 -12.85 -17.84 31.05
C VAL A 6 -12.30 -16.55 30.48
N TRP A 7 -12.88 -15.43 30.90
CA TRP A 7 -12.38 -14.11 30.53
C TRP A 7 -11.36 -13.63 31.57
N LYS A 8 -10.17 -13.24 31.08
CA LYS A 8 -9.12 -12.65 31.89
C LYS A 8 -8.71 -11.29 31.34
N THR A 9 -8.08 -10.48 32.18
CA THR A 9 -7.47 -9.25 31.71
C THR A 9 -6.12 -9.55 31.05
N LEU A 10 -5.71 -8.71 30.10
CA LEU A 10 -4.40 -8.87 29.46
C LEU A 10 -3.27 -8.84 30.50
N GLY A 11 -3.41 -8.02 31.56
CA GLY A 11 -2.42 -7.96 32.64
C GLY A 11 -2.32 -9.21 33.52
N GLU A 12 -3.36 -10.08 33.55
CA GLU A 12 -3.33 -11.39 34.24
C GLU A 12 -2.63 -12.48 33.41
N ILE A 13 -2.59 -12.31 32.09
CA ILE A 13 -2.12 -13.37 31.17
C ILE A 13 -0.82 -13.00 30.42
N ALA A 14 -0.36 -11.76 30.56
CA ALA A 14 0.85 -11.30 29.88
C ALA A 14 1.59 -10.21 30.68
N GLU A 15 2.89 -10.20 30.56
CA GLU A 15 3.71 -9.05 30.98
C GLU A 15 3.65 -7.97 29.91
N ILE A 16 3.35 -6.72 30.31
CA ILE A 16 3.28 -5.58 29.40
C ILE A 16 4.34 -4.56 29.82
N LYS A 17 5.25 -4.24 28.91
CA LYS A 17 6.33 -3.26 29.13
C LYS A 17 6.45 -2.31 27.93
N GLY A 18 6.74 -1.07 28.23
CA GLY A 18 7.09 -0.04 27.24
C GLY A 18 8.26 0.78 27.75
N ARG A 19 8.97 1.44 26.85
CA ARG A 19 10.09 2.32 27.25
C ARG A 19 9.59 3.42 28.19
N ILE A 20 10.32 3.63 29.28
CA ILE A 20 10.00 4.66 30.27
C ILE A 20 10.31 6.03 29.67
N GLY A 21 9.38 7.00 29.81
CA GLY A 21 9.43 8.29 29.11
C GLY A 21 10.70 9.11 29.34
N TRP A 22 11.29 9.11 30.57
CA TRP A 22 12.53 9.81 30.86
C TRP A 22 13.78 9.12 30.25
N ARG A 23 13.65 7.87 29.80
CA ARG A 23 14.66 7.14 29.02
C ARG A 23 14.36 7.18 27.51
N GLY A 24 13.58 8.18 27.07
CA GLY A 24 13.28 8.38 25.66
C GLY A 24 14.53 8.55 24.81
N LEU A 25 14.47 8.10 23.56
CA LEU A 25 15.57 8.18 22.60
C LEU A 25 15.40 9.39 21.71
N LYS A 26 16.49 10.11 21.45
CA LYS A 26 16.57 11.17 20.43
C LYS A 26 17.15 10.57 19.15
N LYS A 27 16.74 11.10 17.98
CA LYS A 27 17.32 10.66 16.69
C LYS A 27 18.84 10.77 16.61
N SER A 28 19.43 11.70 17.34
CA SER A 28 20.89 11.88 17.43
C SER A 28 21.62 10.73 18.15
N GLU A 29 20.90 9.86 18.82
CA GLU A 29 21.43 8.68 19.53
C GLU A 29 21.34 7.40 18.68
N TYR A 30 20.78 7.51 17.46
CA TYR A 30 20.70 6.39 16.52
C TYR A 30 22.05 6.19 15.84
N THR A 31 22.37 4.93 15.58
CA THR A 31 23.62 4.49 14.99
C THR A 31 23.35 3.71 13.71
N THR A 32 24.37 3.48 12.91
CA THR A 32 24.26 2.67 11.68
C THR A 32 24.42 1.16 11.96
N GLU A 33 24.97 0.82 13.14
CA GLU A 33 25.24 -0.56 13.54
C GLU A 33 24.93 -0.76 15.02
N GLY A 34 24.69 -2.00 15.45
CA GLY A 34 24.42 -2.35 16.84
C GLY A 34 23.03 -2.96 17.03
N PRO A 35 22.50 -3.02 18.27
CA PRO A 35 21.18 -3.56 18.54
C PRO A 35 20.09 -2.84 17.78
N ILE A 36 19.12 -3.60 17.26
CA ILE A 36 18.00 -3.12 16.45
C ILE A 36 16.99 -2.36 17.33
N LEU A 37 16.54 -1.20 16.85
CA LEU A 37 15.46 -0.42 17.42
C LEU A 37 14.22 -0.51 16.51
N LEU A 38 13.21 -1.24 16.94
CA LEU A 38 11.94 -1.26 16.23
C LEU A 38 11.08 -0.03 16.57
N SER A 39 10.56 0.59 15.54
CA SER A 39 9.60 1.69 15.59
C SER A 39 8.26 1.26 14.99
N ILE A 40 7.26 2.13 15.05
CA ILE A 40 5.94 1.84 14.47
C ILE A 40 5.99 1.61 12.95
N GLY A 41 6.97 2.23 12.26
CA GLY A 41 7.18 2.06 10.81
C GLY A 41 7.60 0.65 10.43
N ASN A 42 8.25 -0.06 11.34
CA ASN A 42 8.72 -1.44 11.11
C ASN A 42 7.61 -2.49 11.27
N ILE A 43 6.42 -2.11 11.76
CA ILE A 43 5.31 -3.03 11.98
C ILE A 43 4.31 -2.91 10.83
N SER A 44 3.95 -4.04 10.21
CA SER A 44 2.90 -4.15 9.22
C SER A 44 1.91 -5.24 9.58
N GLU A 45 0.80 -5.33 8.85
CA GLU A 45 -0.14 -6.45 8.99
C GLU A 45 0.47 -7.78 8.53
N PHE A 46 1.55 -7.73 7.74
CA PHE A 46 2.28 -8.90 7.24
C PHE A 46 3.44 -9.33 8.15
N GLY A 47 3.79 -8.54 9.16
CA GLY A 47 4.85 -8.84 10.10
C GLY A 47 5.74 -7.66 10.46
N ILE A 48 6.97 -7.96 10.85
CA ILE A 48 7.99 -6.98 11.23
C ILE A 48 9.00 -6.88 10.08
N ASP A 49 9.26 -5.64 9.64
CA ASP A 49 10.36 -5.32 8.72
C ASP A 49 11.65 -5.13 9.51
N PHE A 50 12.61 -5.98 9.26
CA PHE A 50 13.97 -5.91 9.85
C PHE A 50 15.02 -5.38 8.86
N GLU A 51 14.63 -5.02 7.61
CA GLU A 51 15.58 -4.51 6.61
C GLU A 51 15.80 -2.99 6.78
N ASN A 52 14.73 -2.27 7.14
CA ASN A 52 14.75 -0.81 7.27
C ASN A 52 14.60 -0.41 8.74
N VAL A 53 15.62 -0.71 9.54
CA VAL A 53 15.59 -0.48 10.99
C VAL A 53 16.63 0.55 11.42
N ASP A 54 16.35 1.25 12.51
CA ASP A 54 17.32 2.04 13.24
C ASP A 54 18.11 1.15 14.19
N HIS A 55 19.31 1.59 14.58
CA HIS A 55 20.17 0.90 15.53
C HIS A 55 20.50 1.78 16.73
N LEU A 56 20.95 1.16 17.83
CA LEU A 56 21.35 1.82 19.05
C LEU A 56 22.75 1.39 19.48
N THR A 57 23.39 2.18 20.33
CA THR A 57 24.59 1.72 21.06
C THR A 57 24.23 0.60 22.04
N TRP A 58 25.19 -0.27 22.32
CA TRP A 58 25.03 -1.34 23.32
C TRP A 58 24.71 -0.80 24.73
N GLU A 59 25.20 0.39 25.06
CA GLU A 59 24.92 1.05 26.32
C GLU A 59 23.42 1.40 26.42
N ARG A 60 22.88 2.07 25.43
CA ARG A 60 21.45 2.44 25.37
C ARG A 60 20.51 1.23 25.30
N TYR A 61 20.95 0.13 24.67
CA TYR A 61 20.22 -1.12 24.67
C TYR A 61 20.13 -1.74 26.07
N ARG A 62 21.25 -1.78 26.81
CA ARG A 62 21.32 -2.38 28.16
C ARG A 62 20.63 -1.56 29.25
N GLU A 63 20.40 -0.27 29.05
CA GLU A 63 19.69 0.57 30.00
C GLU A 63 18.23 0.17 30.21
N SER A 64 17.60 -0.57 29.30
CA SER A 64 16.20 -0.91 29.32
C SER A 64 15.95 -2.39 29.01
N PRO A 65 16.42 -3.30 29.87
CA PRO A 65 16.31 -4.74 29.64
C PRO A 65 14.84 -5.23 29.64
N GLU A 66 13.95 -4.48 30.28
CA GLU A 66 12.51 -4.80 30.37
C GLU A 66 11.79 -4.74 29.03
N ILE A 67 12.37 -4.06 28.02
CA ILE A 67 11.79 -3.94 26.67
C ILE A 67 12.61 -4.66 25.60
N MET A 68 13.62 -5.41 25.97
CA MET A 68 14.27 -6.35 25.06
C MET A 68 13.26 -7.39 24.62
N ILE A 69 13.23 -7.68 23.32
CA ILE A 69 12.26 -8.60 22.75
C ILE A 69 12.89 -9.96 22.41
N GLN A 70 12.03 -10.97 22.39
CA GLN A 70 12.40 -12.35 22.03
C GLN A 70 11.27 -13.01 21.22
N PRO A 71 11.53 -14.13 20.54
CA PRO A 71 10.49 -14.90 19.89
C PRO A 71 9.34 -15.23 20.84
N GLY A 72 8.08 -15.07 20.38
CA GLY A 72 6.87 -15.22 21.16
C GLY A 72 6.34 -13.90 21.78
N ASP A 73 7.12 -12.85 21.82
CA ASP A 73 6.62 -11.52 22.22
C ASP A 73 5.68 -10.96 21.15
N ILE A 74 4.68 -10.20 21.58
CA ILE A 74 3.80 -9.41 20.71
C ILE A 74 4.13 -7.94 20.93
N ILE A 75 4.31 -7.21 19.82
CA ILE A 75 4.56 -5.77 19.84
C ILE A 75 3.26 -5.07 19.48
N ILE A 76 2.87 -4.05 20.25
CA ILE A 76 1.67 -3.25 20.00
C ILE A 76 2.02 -1.77 19.93
N ALA A 77 1.48 -1.06 18.93
CA ALA A 77 1.55 0.38 18.85
C ALA A 77 0.63 1.04 19.87
N LYS A 78 1.22 1.87 20.74
CA LYS A 78 0.49 2.62 21.78
C LYS A 78 0.32 4.10 21.45
N ASP A 79 1.00 4.60 20.43
CA ASP A 79 0.95 5.96 19.92
C ASP A 79 0.83 5.96 18.39
N GLY A 80 0.29 7.02 17.79
CA GLY A 80 0.12 7.11 16.33
C GLY A 80 -0.94 6.16 15.81
N THR A 81 -0.57 5.11 15.08
CA THR A 81 -1.50 4.07 14.59
C THR A 81 -1.82 3.08 15.70
N LEU A 82 -2.68 3.49 16.64
CA LEU A 82 -3.02 2.71 17.84
C LEU A 82 -3.53 1.31 17.50
N GLY A 83 -3.12 0.34 18.33
CA GLY A 83 -3.61 -1.03 18.24
C GLY A 83 -2.99 -1.88 17.13
N LYS A 84 -2.09 -1.34 16.32
CA LYS A 84 -1.33 -2.13 15.34
C LYS A 84 -0.43 -3.10 16.08
N VAL A 85 -0.48 -4.38 15.72
CA VAL A 85 0.22 -5.46 16.43
C VAL A 85 1.06 -6.32 15.49
N ALA A 86 2.17 -6.84 16.00
CA ALA A 86 2.99 -7.84 15.32
C ALA A 86 3.47 -8.91 16.30
N LEU A 87 3.52 -10.15 15.84
CA LEU A 87 4.10 -11.28 16.57
C LEU A 87 5.58 -11.43 16.19
N VAL A 88 6.45 -11.44 17.18
CA VAL A 88 7.88 -11.70 17.00
C VAL A 88 8.07 -13.21 16.81
N LYS A 89 8.27 -13.66 15.58
CA LYS A 89 8.53 -15.07 15.25
C LYS A 89 10.00 -15.42 15.39
N SER A 90 10.86 -14.52 14.97
CA SER A 90 12.33 -14.60 15.09
C SER A 90 12.91 -13.19 15.17
N ILE A 91 14.11 -13.08 15.65
CA ILE A 91 14.90 -11.85 15.65
C ILE A 91 16.26 -12.14 14.98
N PRO A 92 16.69 -11.30 14.04
CA PRO A 92 17.98 -11.49 13.37
C PRO A 92 19.16 -11.09 14.26
N TYR A 93 18.93 -10.18 15.20
CA TYR A 93 19.92 -9.63 16.11
C TYR A 93 19.27 -9.10 17.38
N GLU A 94 20.05 -8.69 18.39
CA GLU A 94 19.54 -8.10 19.62
C GLU A 94 18.62 -6.91 19.31
N THR A 95 17.41 -6.97 19.81
CA THR A 95 16.34 -6.07 19.40
C THR A 95 15.59 -5.48 20.60
N THR A 96 15.27 -4.20 20.51
CA THR A 96 14.44 -3.47 21.47
C THR A 96 13.36 -2.65 20.73
N ILE A 97 12.51 -1.96 21.48
CA ILE A 97 11.40 -1.17 20.93
C ILE A 97 11.51 0.32 21.31
N SER A 98 11.00 1.17 20.43
CA SER A 98 10.88 2.61 20.66
C SER A 98 9.79 2.96 21.67
N SER A 99 9.73 4.24 22.07
CA SER A 99 8.71 4.74 23.01
C SER A 99 7.28 4.66 22.47
N THR A 100 7.08 4.56 21.16
CA THR A 100 5.75 4.46 20.52
C THR A 100 5.15 3.05 20.58
N LEU A 101 5.94 2.07 21.01
CA LEU A 101 5.56 0.66 21.08
C LEU A 101 5.51 0.16 22.52
N ALA A 102 4.79 -0.94 22.73
CA ALA A 102 4.84 -1.74 23.94
C ALA A 102 5.04 -3.22 23.59
N LYS A 103 5.77 -3.92 24.45
CA LYS A 103 5.96 -5.37 24.44
C LYS A 103 4.89 -6.02 25.29
N VAL A 104 4.26 -7.05 24.77
CA VAL A 104 3.33 -7.94 25.45
C VAL A 104 3.91 -9.35 25.38
N ARG A 105 4.33 -9.89 26.51
CA ARG A 105 4.88 -11.24 26.66
C ARG A 105 3.87 -12.16 27.32
N PRO A 106 3.24 -13.07 26.57
CA PRO A 106 2.29 -14.01 27.13
C PRO A 106 2.95 -14.92 28.18
N ASN A 107 2.17 -15.28 29.21
CA ASN A 107 2.63 -16.31 30.15
C ASN A 107 2.52 -17.71 29.52
N PRO A 108 3.16 -18.77 30.08
CA PRO A 108 3.22 -20.10 29.47
C PRO A 108 1.86 -20.78 29.25
N LYS A 109 0.76 -20.29 29.85
CA LYS A 109 -0.60 -20.82 29.69
C LYS A 109 -1.35 -20.20 28.51
N VAL A 110 -0.72 -19.25 27.81
CA VAL A 110 -1.32 -18.54 26.66
C VAL A 110 -0.45 -18.71 25.44
N ASP A 111 -1.02 -19.24 24.38
CA ASP A 111 -0.34 -19.36 23.10
C ASP A 111 -0.10 -17.97 22.49
N PRO A 112 1.15 -17.61 22.13
CA PRO A 112 1.46 -16.27 21.60
C PRO A 112 0.73 -15.96 20.29
N ALA A 113 0.56 -16.94 19.40
CA ALA A 113 -0.14 -16.72 18.12
C ALA A 113 -1.65 -16.54 18.35
N TYR A 114 -2.25 -17.27 19.27
CA TYR A 114 -3.64 -17.06 19.69
C TYR A 114 -3.86 -15.63 20.19
N LEU A 115 -3.02 -15.17 21.12
CA LEU A 115 -3.14 -13.82 21.69
C LEU A 115 -2.91 -12.75 20.60
N TYR A 116 -1.93 -12.95 19.74
CA TYR A 116 -1.67 -12.07 18.59
C TYR A 116 -2.89 -11.92 17.69
N TYR A 117 -3.54 -13.02 17.29
CA TYR A 117 -4.74 -12.95 16.45
C TYR A 117 -5.93 -12.35 17.19
N TYR A 118 -6.09 -12.64 18.48
CA TYR A 118 -7.11 -11.96 19.26
C TYR A 118 -6.89 -10.44 19.32
N MET A 119 -5.66 -9.99 19.53
CA MET A 119 -5.33 -8.56 19.53
C MET A 119 -5.55 -7.89 18.16
N ARG A 120 -5.54 -8.62 17.06
CA ARG A 120 -5.96 -8.14 15.74
C ARG A 120 -7.46 -8.13 15.51
N SER A 121 -8.23 -8.85 16.32
CA SER A 121 -9.67 -8.95 16.13
C SER A 121 -10.40 -7.64 16.39
N SER A 122 -11.57 -7.48 15.77
CA SER A 122 -12.45 -6.33 16.03
C SER A 122 -12.86 -6.22 17.49
N TYR A 123 -12.93 -7.33 18.23
CA TYR A 123 -13.23 -7.35 19.66
C TYR A 123 -12.18 -6.63 20.50
N PHE A 124 -10.90 -6.90 20.25
CA PHE A 124 -9.80 -6.22 20.95
C PHE A 124 -9.64 -4.79 20.46
N GLN A 125 -9.70 -4.57 19.15
CA GLN A 125 -9.55 -3.23 18.55
C GLN A 125 -10.65 -2.26 19.03
N ALA A 126 -11.86 -2.73 19.27
CA ALA A 126 -12.93 -1.93 19.87
C ALA A 126 -12.56 -1.49 21.31
N GLN A 127 -11.90 -2.36 22.10
CA GLN A 127 -11.42 -2.01 23.43
C GLN A 127 -10.28 -0.96 23.38
N VAL A 128 -9.37 -1.07 22.40
CA VAL A 128 -8.32 -0.08 22.17
C VAL A 128 -8.94 1.29 21.88
N ILE A 129 -9.90 1.34 20.94
CA ILE A 129 -10.61 2.57 20.56
C ILE A 129 -11.38 3.17 21.74
N GLY A 130 -12.08 2.37 22.52
CA GLY A 130 -12.88 2.82 23.66
C GLY A 130 -12.05 3.27 24.87
N SER A 131 -10.79 2.88 24.96
CA SER A 131 -9.90 3.17 26.10
C SER A 131 -8.77 4.16 25.82
N ARG A 132 -8.76 4.77 24.62
CA ARG A 132 -7.78 5.78 24.23
C ARG A 132 -7.96 7.07 25.02
N THR A 133 -6.85 7.75 25.28
CA THR A 133 -6.78 9.02 26.00
C THR A 133 -6.08 10.08 25.17
N GLY A 134 -6.36 11.35 25.45
CA GLY A 134 -5.78 12.49 24.73
C GLY A 134 -6.71 13.08 23.65
N THR A 135 -6.71 14.40 23.50
CA THR A 135 -7.56 15.14 22.54
C THR A 135 -6.88 15.39 21.22
N ALA A 136 -5.59 15.75 21.22
CA ALA A 136 -4.81 16.03 20.01
C ALA A 136 -4.00 14.80 19.53
N VAL A 137 -3.33 14.10 20.45
CA VAL A 137 -2.64 12.84 20.17
C VAL A 137 -3.26 11.77 21.04
N GLN A 138 -3.78 10.72 20.42
CA GLN A 138 -4.42 9.62 21.12
C GLN A 138 -3.38 8.60 21.55
N HIS A 139 -3.48 8.17 22.83
CA HIS A 139 -2.57 7.20 23.44
C HIS A 139 -3.35 6.00 23.97
N PHE A 140 -2.80 4.80 23.79
CA PHE A 140 -3.25 3.59 24.46
C PHE A 140 -2.28 3.29 25.60
N VAL A 141 -2.56 3.90 26.76
CA VAL A 141 -1.66 3.81 27.92
C VAL A 141 -1.58 2.40 28.49
N GLN A 142 -0.44 2.02 29.02
CA GLN A 142 -0.16 0.67 29.54
C GLN A 142 -1.18 0.24 30.62
N LYS A 143 -1.68 1.17 31.43
CA LYS A 143 -2.73 0.89 32.44
C LYS A 143 -4.00 0.35 31.77
N ASN A 144 -4.46 0.97 30.68
CA ASN A 144 -5.65 0.56 29.95
C ASN A 144 -5.41 -0.76 29.19
N MET A 145 -4.20 -0.97 28.65
CA MET A 145 -3.84 -2.25 28.03
C MET A 145 -4.03 -3.42 29.00
N LYS A 146 -3.58 -3.25 30.25
CA LYS A 146 -3.72 -4.30 31.27
C LYS A 146 -5.16 -4.68 31.57
N LEU A 147 -6.11 -3.77 31.39
CA LEU A 147 -7.53 -3.99 31.65
C LEU A 147 -8.29 -4.65 30.51
N ALA A 148 -7.70 -4.71 29.32
CA ALA A 148 -8.35 -5.31 28.15
C ALA A 148 -8.72 -6.76 28.41
N LYS A 149 -9.97 -7.14 28.07
CA LYS A 149 -10.53 -8.47 28.31
C LYS A 149 -10.19 -9.43 27.18
N ILE A 150 -9.70 -10.60 27.54
CA ILE A 150 -9.25 -11.66 26.63
C ILE A 150 -9.97 -12.95 27.01
N PRO A 151 -10.62 -13.65 26.07
CA PRO A 151 -11.15 -15.00 26.31
C PRO A 151 -9.99 -16.01 26.28
N VAL A 152 -9.92 -16.84 27.29
CA VAL A 152 -8.82 -17.80 27.45
C VAL A 152 -9.41 -19.24 27.55
N PRO A 153 -9.54 -19.91 26.38
CA PRO A 153 -9.89 -21.33 26.37
C PRO A 153 -8.68 -22.21 26.77
N THR A 154 -8.84 -23.53 26.71
CA THR A 154 -7.73 -24.47 26.91
C THR A 154 -6.58 -24.20 25.94
N LEU A 155 -5.35 -24.53 26.31
CA LEU A 155 -4.17 -24.31 25.45
C LEU A 155 -4.27 -25.07 24.12
N ALA A 156 -4.89 -26.26 24.12
CA ALA A 156 -5.18 -27.03 22.91
C ALA A 156 -6.12 -26.28 21.97
N THR A 157 -7.20 -25.70 22.49
CA THR A 157 -8.13 -24.88 21.72
C THR A 157 -7.45 -23.60 21.18
N GLN A 158 -6.62 -22.94 21.99
CA GLN A 158 -5.85 -21.77 21.57
C GLN A 158 -4.96 -22.11 20.37
N LYS A 159 -4.17 -23.19 20.44
CA LYS A 159 -3.29 -23.65 19.37
C LYS A 159 -4.07 -24.03 18.10
N CYS A 160 -5.22 -24.68 18.25
CA CYS A 160 -6.08 -25.02 17.11
C CYS A 160 -6.57 -23.77 16.38
N ILE A 161 -7.14 -22.79 17.09
CA ILE A 161 -7.61 -21.52 16.54
C ILE A 161 -6.45 -20.77 15.89
N ALA A 162 -5.31 -20.64 16.58
CA ALA A 162 -4.11 -20.00 16.07
C ALA A 162 -3.61 -20.65 14.78
N GLY A 163 -3.57 -21.97 14.72
CA GLY A 163 -3.14 -22.73 13.55
C GLY A 163 -4.04 -22.54 12.32
N ILE A 164 -5.36 -22.43 12.51
CA ILE A 164 -6.31 -22.11 11.43
C ILE A 164 -6.06 -20.68 10.90
N LEU A 165 -5.98 -19.72 11.81
CA LEU A 165 -5.77 -18.31 11.47
C LEU A 165 -4.40 -18.07 10.83
N GLU A 166 -3.37 -18.77 11.29
CA GLU A 166 -2.03 -18.68 10.71
C GLU A 166 -1.99 -19.19 9.26
N ARG A 167 -2.67 -20.28 8.95
CA ARG A 167 -2.79 -20.79 7.58
C ARG A 167 -3.46 -19.77 6.65
N ALA A 168 -4.58 -19.20 7.09
CA ALA A 168 -5.28 -18.16 6.33
C ALA A 168 -4.41 -16.91 6.15
N HIS A 169 -3.73 -16.45 7.19
CA HIS A 169 -2.83 -15.29 7.14
C HIS A 169 -1.62 -15.54 6.22
N LYS A 170 -1.03 -16.74 6.22
CA LYS A 170 0.04 -17.11 5.27
C LYS A 170 -0.43 -17.03 3.82
N LEU A 171 -1.69 -17.38 3.54
CA LEU A 171 -2.26 -17.24 2.19
C LEU A 171 -2.39 -15.77 1.78
N MET A 172 -2.82 -14.88 2.70
CA MET A 172 -2.87 -13.44 2.46
C MET A 172 -1.48 -12.89 2.11
N ILE A 173 -0.46 -13.21 2.90
CA ILE A 173 0.92 -12.78 2.68
C ILE A 173 1.43 -13.24 1.30
N LYS A 174 1.24 -14.52 0.97
CA LYS A 174 1.67 -15.07 -0.33
C LYS A 174 0.96 -14.40 -1.50
N ARG A 175 -0.31 -14.05 -1.33
CA ARG A 175 -1.08 -13.36 -2.37
C ARG A 175 -0.57 -11.94 -2.58
N GLU A 176 -0.29 -11.22 -1.50
CA GLU A 176 0.28 -9.87 -1.59
C GLU A 176 1.66 -9.88 -2.27
N GLN A 177 2.52 -10.82 -1.89
CA GLN A 177 3.81 -11.02 -2.56
C GLN A 177 3.66 -11.32 -4.06
N ALA A 178 2.68 -12.15 -4.44
CA ALA A 178 2.40 -12.44 -5.83
C ALA A 178 1.94 -11.20 -6.62
N ASN A 179 1.12 -10.33 -6.00
CA ASN A 179 0.68 -9.07 -6.60
C ASN A 179 1.87 -8.13 -6.88
N GLN A 180 2.77 -7.99 -5.91
CA GLN A 180 3.97 -7.15 -6.05
C GLN A 180 4.92 -7.69 -7.14
N LEU A 181 5.06 -9.01 -7.24
CA LEU A 181 5.89 -9.64 -8.28
C LEU A 181 5.35 -9.38 -9.70
N THR A 182 4.03 -9.32 -9.88
CA THR A 182 3.44 -9.08 -11.20
C THR A 182 3.89 -7.73 -11.80
N GLY A 183 3.93 -6.66 -10.98
CA GLY A 183 4.46 -5.36 -11.43
C GLY A 183 5.94 -5.41 -11.82
N LYS A 184 6.76 -6.09 -11.03
CA LYS A 184 8.19 -6.27 -11.31
C LYS A 184 8.45 -7.08 -12.58
N ILE A 185 7.61 -8.09 -12.86
CA ILE A 185 7.71 -8.89 -14.08
C ILE A 185 7.44 -8.03 -15.32
N ILE A 186 6.41 -7.20 -15.31
CA ILE A 186 6.11 -6.30 -16.46
C ILE A 186 7.30 -5.37 -16.74
N GLN A 187 7.86 -4.75 -15.68
CA GLN A 187 9.05 -3.90 -15.82
C GLN A 187 10.26 -4.67 -16.36
N SER A 188 10.52 -5.87 -15.85
CA SER A 188 11.62 -6.74 -16.31
C SER A 188 11.45 -7.15 -17.78
N VAL A 189 10.24 -7.50 -18.21
CA VAL A 189 9.93 -7.84 -19.61
C VAL A 189 10.08 -6.61 -20.50
N PHE A 190 9.66 -5.43 -20.05
CA PHE A 190 9.87 -4.18 -20.78
C PHE A 190 11.36 -3.95 -21.04
N LEU A 191 12.20 -4.01 -20.00
CA LEU A 191 13.66 -3.82 -20.14
C LEU A 191 14.30 -4.91 -21.01
N LYS A 192 13.85 -6.16 -20.92
CA LYS A 192 14.36 -7.25 -21.78
C LYS A 192 14.00 -7.04 -23.26
N MET A 193 12.77 -6.59 -23.54
CA MET A 193 12.28 -6.41 -24.91
C MET A 193 12.84 -5.13 -25.55
N PHE A 194 12.89 -4.04 -24.83
CA PHE A 194 13.22 -2.73 -25.39
C PHE A 194 14.60 -2.20 -24.98
N GLY A 195 15.20 -2.76 -23.94
CA GLY A 195 16.41 -2.22 -23.31
C GLY A 195 16.09 -1.12 -22.31
N ASP A 196 17.12 -0.62 -21.64
CA ASP A 196 16.99 0.52 -20.73
C ASP A 196 16.81 1.81 -21.56
N PRO A 197 15.72 2.57 -21.35
CA PRO A 197 15.50 3.84 -22.04
C PRO A 197 16.63 4.87 -21.84
N ALA A 198 17.38 4.80 -20.74
CA ALA A 198 18.48 5.70 -20.46
C ALA A 198 19.69 5.52 -21.41
N THR A 199 19.99 4.28 -21.75
CA THR A 199 21.18 3.92 -22.54
C THR A 199 20.85 3.52 -23.96
N ASN A 200 19.58 3.22 -24.27
CA ASN A 200 19.12 2.74 -25.56
C ASN A 200 20.05 1.67 -26.19
N PRO A 201 20.32 0.55 -25.49
CA PRO A 201 21.32 -0.43 -25.93
C PRO A 201 20.97 -1.09 -27.24
N LYS A 202 19.69 -1.07 -27.62
CA LYS A 202 19.20 -1.61 -28.91
C LYS A 202 19.20 -0.61 -30.06
N ARG A 203 19.59 0.64 -29.79
CA ARG A 203 19.70 1.73 -30.76
C ARG A 203 18.40 1.99 -31.53
N TRP A 204 17.25 1.94 -30.82
CA TRP A 204 15.96 2.29 -31.38
C TRP A 204 15.96 3.76 -31.88
N PRO A 205 15.29 4.09 -32.99
CA PRO A 205 15.09 5.48 -33.40
C PRO A 205 14.41 6.29 -32.29
N ILE A 206 14.78 7.55 -32.15
CA ILE A 206 14.19 8.47 -31.17
C ILE A 206 13.41 9.54 -31.94
N HIS A 207 12.14 9.69 -31.64
CA HIS A 207 11.27 10.72 -32.18
C HIS A 207 10.68 11.56 -31.06
N ARG A 208 10.36 12.81 -31.32
CA ARG A 208 9.65 13.64 -30.32
C ARG A 208 8.20 13.18 -30.21
N LEU A 209 7.65 13.22 -29.01
CA LEU A 209 6.29 12.77 -28.75
C LEU A 209 5.26 13.47 -29.64
N LEU A 210 5.50 14.75 -30.00
CA LEU A 210 4.62 15.50 -30.91
C LEU A 210 4.55 14.93 -32.34
N GLU A 211 5.56 14.16 -32.78
CA GLU A 211 5.61 13.53 -34.11
C GLU A 211 4.82 12.19 -34.11
N LEU A 212 4.57 11.65 -32.96
CA LEU A 212 4.03 10.32 -32.74
C LEU A 212 2.59 10.31 -32.21
N ALA A 213 2.11 11.46 -31.71
CA ALA A 213 0.82 11.54 -31.03
C ALA A 213 0.20 12.94 -31.12
N GLU A 214 -1.13 12.97 -31.04
CA GLU A 214 -1.89 14.20 -30.79
C GLU A 214 -1.93 14.47 -29.28
N LEU A 215 -1.46 15.65 -28.87
CA LEU A 215 -1.46 16.08 -27.47
C LEU A 215 -2.46 17.22 -27.26
N ARG A 216 -3.31 17.09 -26.24
CA ARG A 216 -4.27 18.14 -25.86
C ARG A 216 -4.35 18.33 -24.35
N GLY A 217 -4.54 19.60 -23.93
CA GLY A 217 -4.94 19.95 -22.57
C GLY A 217 -6.43 19.69 -22.37
N GLY A 218 -6.81 19.49 -21.12
CA GLY A 218 -8.19 19.26 -20.73
C GLY A 218 -8.97 20.55 -20.45
N ILE A 219 -10.09 20.40 -19.72
CA ILE A 219 -11.03 21.47 -19.43
C ILE A 219 -10.70 22.09 -18.06
N GLN A 220 -10.62 23.40 -17.99
CA GLN A 220 -10.51 24.12 -16.74
C GLN A 220 -11.86 24.16 -16.02
N LEU A 221 -11.85 23.79 -14.73
CA LEU A 221 -13.05 23.90 -13.88
C LEU A 221 -13.39 25.37 -13.64
N SER A 222 -14.65 25.73 -13.82
CA SER A 222 -15.17 27.08 -13.55
C SER A 222 -16.59 27.01 -12.99
N ARG A 223 -17.07 28.10 -12.40
CA ARG A 223 -18.45 28.20 -11.88
C ARG A 223 -19.51 27.96 -12.97
N GLN A 224 -19.24 28.37 -14.21
CA GLN A 224 -20.11 28.22 -15.37
C GLN A 224 -20.24 26.77 -15.84
N ARG A 225 -19.27 25.90 -15.48
CA ARG A 225 -19.21 24.48 -15.86
C ARG A 225 -19.67 23.53 -14.76
N ARG A 226 -20.43 24.03 -13.78
CA ARG A 226 -21.11 23.15 -12.81
C ARG A 226 -22.15 22.32 -13.54
N PRO A 227 -22.26 21.02 -13.24
CA PRO A 227 -23.20 20.12 -13.89
C PRO A 227 -24.64 20.64 -13.85
N LYS A 228 -25.33 20.63 -15.01
CA LYS A 228 -26.72 21.05 -15.17
C LYS A 228 -27.47 20.12 -16.14
N ASN A 229 -27.38 20.42 -17.45
CA ASN A 229 -28.12 19.74 -18.52
C ASN A 229 -27.27 18.64 -19.21
N PHE A 230 -25.97 18.83 -19.26
CA PHE A 230 -25.03 17.93 -19.96
C PHE A 230 -23.86 17.51 -19.05
N PRO A 231 -24.14 16.83 -17.93
CA PRO A 231 -23.09 16.36 -17.02
C PRO A 231 -22.24 15.27 -17.70
N ARG A 232 -20.93 15.47 -17.70
CA ARG A 232 -19.96 14.49 -18.22
C ARG A 232 -19.02 14.03 -17.12
N PRO A 233 -18.67 12.74 -17.05
CA PRO A 233 -17.61 12.27 -16.17
C PRO A 233 -16.31 13.05 -16.45
N TYR A 234 -15.63 13.48 -15.39
CA TYR A 234 -14.51 14.40 -15.44
C TYR A 234 -13.34 13.87 -14.62
N LEU A 235 -12.35 13.32 -15.30
CA LEU A 235 -11.15 12.79 -14.69
C LEU A 235 -10.20 13.94 -14.30
N THR A 236 -9.75 13.89 -13.07
CA THR A 236 -8.85 14.87 -12.45
C THR A 236 -7.49 14.24 -12.14
N ILE A 237 -6.56 15.02 -11.62
CA ILE A 237 -5.26 14.52 -11.15
C ILE A 237 -5.40 13.37 -10.14
N ARG A 238 -6.48 13.33 -9.37
CA ARG A 238 -6.74 12.28 -8.36
C ARG A 238 -7.07 10.92 -8.96
N ASN A 239 -7.51 10.91 -10.21
CA ASN A 239 -7.92 9.68 -10.88
C ASN A 239 -6.78 8.99 -11.63
N VAL A 240 -5.63 9.67 -11.86
CA VAL A 240 -4.53 9.16 -12.67
C VAL A 240 -3.40 8.64 -11.77
N TYR A 241 -3.16 7.35 -11.80
CA TYR A 241 -2.03 6.66 -11.14
C TYR A 241 -1.11 6.03 -12.19
N SER A 242 0.12 5.67 -11.82
CA SER A 242 1.02 4.97 -12.74
C SER A 242 0.39 3.67 -13.25
N GLY A 243 0.10 3.63 -14.56
CA GLY A 243 -0.44 2.47 -15.24
C GLY A 243 -1.93 2.17 -15.00
N ARG A 244 -2.65 2.94 -14.16
CA ARG A 244 -4.07 2.69 -13.86
C ARG A 244 -4.85 3.96 -13.58
N LEU A 245 -6.16 3.90 -13.83
CA LEU A 245 -7.11 4.91 -13.37
C LEU A 245 -7.77 4.46 -12.06
N ASP A 246 -8.00 5.40 -11.15
CA ASP A 246 -8.86 5.22 -9.99
C ASP A 246 -10.19 5.93 -10.25
N LEU A 247 -11.24 5.15 -10.39
CA LEU A 247 -12.59 5.63 -10.70
C LEU A 247 -13.53 5.60 -9.48
N SER A 248 -12.99 5.43 -8.28
CA SER A 248 -13.79 5.40 -7.04
C SER A 248 -14.45 6.74 -6.71
N ASP A 249 -13.82 7.87 -7.11
CA ASP A 249 -14.36 9.24 -6.96
C ASP A 249 -14.27 9.98 -8.30
N VAL A 250 -15.29 9.87 -9.12
CA VAL A 250 -15.40 10.56 -10.42
C VAL A 250 -16.26 11.80 -10.29
N ARG A 251 -15.70 12.95 -10.61
CA ARG A 251 -16.42 14.21 -10.66
C ARG A 251 -17.16 14.38 -11.98
N TYR A 252 -18.05 15.35 -12.03
CA TYR A 252 -18.81 15.70 -13.24
C TYR A 252 -18.62 17.18 -13.58
N ILE A 253 -18.66 17.47 -14.89
CA ILE A 253 -18.54 18.81 -15.44
C ILE A 253 -19.55 19.02 -16.56
N GLU A 254 -20.03 20.24 -16.74
CA GLU A 254 -20.95 20.58 -17.83
C GLU A 254 -20.22 20.71 -19.16
N VAL A 255 -20.56 19.86 -20.14
CA VAL A 255 -20.04 19.93 -21.50
C VAL A 255 -21.15 19.62 -22.49
N PRO A 256 -21.67 20.61 -23.24
CA PRO A 256 -22.67 20.43 -24.28
C PRO A 256 -22.17 19.51 -25.40
N ASP A 257 -23.09 18.79 -26.04
CA ASP A 257 -22.79 17.80 -27.09
C ASP A 257 -22.01 18.38 -28.27
N ASN A 258 -22.29 19.58 -28.69
CA ASN A 258 -21.61 20.28 -29.77
C ASN A 258 -20.16 20.64 -29.47
N ARG A 259 -19.71 20.53 -28.22
CA ARG A 259 -18.33 20.78 -27.77
C ARG A 259 -17.62 19.54 -27.26
N LEU A 260 -18.34 18.43 -27.11
CA LEU A 260 -17.84 17.21 -26.47
C LEU A 260 -16.67 16.59 -27.25
N GLU A 261 -16.75 16.53 -28.59
CA GLU A 261 -15.74 15.86 -29.42
C GLU A 261 -14.32 16.38 -29.20
N ARG A 262 -14.20 17.64 -28.88
CA ARG A 262 -12.88 18.28 -28.61
C ARG A 262 -12.16 17.67 -27.41
N TRP A 263 -12.86 17.21 -26.37
CA TRP A 263 -12.27 16.79 -25.10
C TRP A 263 -12.60 15.35 -24.71
N VAL A 264 -13.49 14.69 -25.46
CA VAL A 264 -13.88 13.31 -25.15
C VAL A 264 -12.67 12.38 -25.25
N LEU A 265 -12.53 11.54 -24.20
CA LEU A 265 -11.56 10.47 -24.16
C LEU A 265 -12.04 9.28 -25.00
N LYS A 266 -11.12 8.69 -25.74
CA LYS A 266 -11.34 7.46 -26.52
C LYS A 266 -10.47 6.33 -25.95
N PRO A 267 -10.87 5.07 -26.06
CA PRO A 267 -10.03 3.94 -25.67
C PRO A 267 -8.63 4.01 -26.30
N GLY A 268 -7.59 3.88 -25.48
CA GLY A 268 -6.21 4.02 -25.89
C GLY A 268 -5.62 5.43 -25.66
N ASP A 269 -6.41 6.43 -25.25
CA ASP A 269 -5.88 7.73 -24.84
C ASP A 269 -5.06 7.59 -23.57
N LEU A 270 -3.86 8.15 -23.55
CA LEU A 270 -3.05 8.25 -22.35
C LEU A 270 -3.32 9.58 -21.66
N LEU A 271 -3.43 9.52 -20.34
CA LEU A 271 -3.60 10.67 -19.45
C LEU A 271 -2.30 10.88 -18.68
N VAL A 272 -1.65 12.02 -18.92
CA VAL A 272 -0.36 12.38 -18.34
C VAL A 272 -0.54 13.54 -17.38
N LEU A 273 -0.10 13.41 -16.13
CA LEU A 273 -0.17 14.48 -15.15
C LEU A 273 0.81 15.62 -15.47
N GLU A 274 0.30 16.84 -15.40
CA GLU A 274 1.10 18.06 -15.55
C GLU A 274 2.08 18.25 -14.40
N GLY A 275 1.66 17.97 -13.16
CA GLY A 275 2.48 18.28 -11.98
C GLY A 275 2.05 17.56 -10.72
N GLY A 276 2.84 17.77 -9.69
CA GLY A 276 2.70 17.20 -8.36
C GLY A 276 4.04 17.06 -7.66
N ASP A 277 4.14 16.11 -6.75
CA ASP A 277 5.42 15.70 -6.16
C ASP A 277 6.32 15.06 -7.21
N ARG A 278 7.56 14.73 -6.80
CA ARG A 278 8.56 14.12 -7.70
C ARG A 278 8.02 12.89 -8.44
N ASP A 279 7.26 12.06 -7.77
CA ASP A 279 6.74 10.81 -8.31
C ASP A 279 5.45 11.01 -9.12
N ASP A 280 4.83 12.17 -9.03
CA ASP A 280 3.57 12.51 -9.69
C ASP A 280 3.75 13.16 -11.05
N VAL A 281 4.80 13.96 -11.23
CA VAL A 281 5.07 14.64 -12.52
C VAL A 281 5.23 13.62 -13.65
N GLY A 282 4.44 13.78 -14.71
CA GLY A 282 4.46 12.88 -15.86
C GLY A 282 3.85 11.49 -15.61
N ARG A 283 3.25 11.26 -14.42
CA ARG A 283 2.54 10.01 -14.14
C ARG A 283 1.46 9.76 -15.18
N THR A 284 1.47 8.56 -15.78
CA THR A 284 0.68 8.23 -16.95
C THR A 284 -0.20 7.02 -16.74
N ALA A 285 -1.47 7.14 -17.13
CA ALA A 285 -2.43 6.02 -17.20
C ALA A 285 -3.13 6.00 -18.55
N MET A 286 -3.66 4.85 -18.94
CA MET A 286 -4.43 4.69 -20.17
C MET A 286 -5.92 4.60 -19.85
N PHE A 287 -6.71 5.37 -20.59
CA PHE A 287 -8.17 5.25 -20.61
C PHE A 287 -8.58 4.11 -21.53
N ARG A 288 -9.34 3.14 -21.01
CA ARG A 288 -9.77 1.94 -21.75
C ARG A 288 -11.22 2.00 -22.22
N GLY A 289 -11.92 3.12 -21.94
CA GLY A 289 -13.34 3.28 -22.27
C GLY A 289 -14.27 3.01 -21.08
N GLU A 290 -13.78 3.07 -19.86
CA GLU A 290 -14.47 2.74 -18.63
C GLU A 290 -15.70 3.65 -18.38
N LEU A 291 -15.68 4.87 -18.91
CA LEU A 291 -16.73 5.87 -18.72
C LEU A 291 -17.16 6.47 -20.07
N LYS A 292 -18.44 6.38 -20.37
CA LYS A 292 -19.01 6.96 -21.60
C LYS A 292 -18.96 8.49 -21.56
N ASN A 293 -18.57 9.13 -22.67
CA ASN A 293 -18.48 10.59 -22.82
C ASN A 293 -17.60 11.27 -21.76
N CYS A 294 -16.56 10.58 -21.32
CA CYS A 294 -15.63 11.06 -20.32
C CYS A 294 -14.71 12.15 -20.88
N VAL A 295 -14.42 13.14 -20.04
CA VAL A 295 -13.50 14.24 -20.34
C VAL A 295 -12.48 14.39 -19.21
N HIS A 296 -11.46 15.26 -19.38
CA HIS A 296 -10.37 15.39 -18.41
C HIS A 296 -10.04 16.82 -18.02
N GLN A 297 -9.43 17.01 -16.87
CA GLN A 297 -9.01 18.29 -16.30
C GLN A 297 -7.84 18.90 -17.08
N ASN A 298 -7.72 20.24 -17.06
CA ASN A 298 -6.62 20.99 -17.68
C ASN A 298 -5.22 20.58 -17.19
N HIS A 299 -5.09 20.13 -15.94
CA HIS A 299 -3.84 19.62 -15.36
C HIS A 299 -3.55 18.15 -15.67
N VAL A 300 -4.32 17.57 -16.59
CA VAL A 300 -4.14 16.23 -17.12
C VAL A 300 -4.06 16.35 -18.65
N PHE A 301 -2.93 16.05 -19.23
CA PHE A 301 -2.76 16.07 -20.68
C PHE A 301 -3.27 14.77 -21.29
N ARG A 302 -4.00 14.85 -22.38
CA ARG A 302 -4.36 13.72 -23.23
C ARG A 302 -3.30 13.53 -24.31
N VAL A 303 -2.77 12.32 -24.42
CA VAL A 303 -1.88 11.87 -25.50
C VAL A 303 -2.58 10.76 -26.27
N ARG A 304 -2.91 11.00 -27.52
CA ARG A 304 -3.53 10.04 -28.45
C ARG A 304 -2.51 9.65 -29.50
N VAL A 305 -2.02 8.44 -29.44
CA VAL A 305 -0.96 7.94 -30.32
C VAL A 305 -1.43 7.78 -31.77
N ASN A 306 -0.51 7.98 -32.70
CA ASN A 306 -0.66 7.44 -34.04
C ASN A 306 -0.41 5.92 -33.98
N LYS A 307 -1.45 5.13 -34.21
CA LYS A 307 -1.41 3.67 -34.06
C LYS A 307 -0.53 2.94 -35.07
N ASP A 308 -0.17 3.61 -36.19
CA ASP A 308 0.77 3.07 -37.17
C ASP A 308 2.22 3.13 -36.67
N LEU A 309 2.51 3.94 -35.66
CA LEU A 309 3.84 4.20 -35.11
C LEU A 309 4.02 3.72 -33.68
N LEU A 310 2.98 3.85 -32.85
CA LEU A 310 3.05 3.54 -31.42
C LEU A 310 1.83 2.76 -30.93
N VAL A 311 2.09 1.82 -30.02
CA VAL A 311 1.07 1.13 -29.22
C VAL A 311 0.88 1.88 -27.89
N PRO A 312 -0.36 2.20 -27.48
CA PRO A 312 -0.62 2.96 -26.24
C PRO A 312 -0.02 2.31 -24.98
N GLU A 313 -0.10 0.98 -24.85
CA GLU A 313 0.47 0.21 -23.75
C GLU A 313 1.98 0.38 -23.65
N TYR A 314 2.66 0.30 -24.79
CA TYR A 314 4.11 0.52 -24.84
C TYR A 314 4.45 1.92 -24.36
N LEU A 315 3.81 2.95 -24.93
CA LEU A 315 4.08 4.35 -24.58
C LEU A 315 3.76 4.63 -23.10
N MET A 316 2.69 4.05 -22.55
CA MET A 316 2.34 4.19 -21.13
C MET A 316 3.46 3.69 -20.22
N HIS A 317 4.01 2.51 -20.51
CA HIS A 317 5.11 1.94 -19.73
C HIS A 317 6.42 2.69 -19.94
N TYR A 318 6.66 3.17 -21.16
CA TYR A 318 7.82 4.01 -21.48
C TYR A 318 7.81 5.32 -20.68
N LEU A 319 6.69 6.06 -20.68
CA LEU A 319 6.54 7.33 -19.95
C LEU A 319 6.60 7.14 -18.42
N ASN A 320 6.19 5.98 -17.91
CA ASN A 320 6.30 5.64 -16.49
C ASN A 320 7.66 5.04 -16.09
N SER A 321 8.60 4.87 -17.02
CA SER A 321 9.95 4.37 -16.68
C SER A 321 10.71 5.41 -15.84
N ASP A 322 11.61 4.93 -14.97
CA ASP A 322 12.39 5.79 -14.05
C ASP A 322 13.21 6.84 -14.80
N HIS A 323 13.74 6.46 -15.97
CA HIS A 323 14.48 7.39 -16.84
C HIS A 323 13.61 8.56 -17.29
N VAL A 324 12.44 8.28 -17.88
CA VAL A 324 11.55 9.33 -18.42
C VAL A 324 10.93 10.15 -17.27
N LYS A 325 10.58 9.54 -16.15
CA LYS A 325 10.14 10.26 -14.93
C LYS A 325 11.23 11.22 -14.44
N SER A 326 12.47 10.77 -14.40
CA SER A 326 13.61 11.64 -14.04
C SER A 326 13.77 12.80 -15.01
N GLN A 327 13.58 12.57 -16.32
CA GLN A 327 13.58 13.65 -17.32
C GLN A 327 12.44 14.64 -17.09
N PHE A 328 11.22 14.17 -16.82
CA PHE A 328 10.09 15.03 -16.47
C PHE A 328 10.40 15.89 -15.25
N PHE A 329 10.96 15.30 -14.21
CA PHE A 329 11.31 16.02 -12.99
C PHE A 329 12.40 17.09 -13.24
N MET A 330 13.42 16.79 -14.05
CA MET A 330 14.45 17.77 -14.44
C MET A 330 13.91 18.90 -15.30
N LEU A 331 12.93 18.62 -16.16
CA LEU A 331 12.27 19.63 -17.00
C LEU A 331 11.25 20.45 -16.22
N ALA A 332 10.74 19.93 -15.11
CA ALA A 332 9.72 20.58 -14.32
C ALA A 332 10.26 21.87 -13.66
N LYS A 333 9.46 22.93 -13.71
CA LYS A 333 9.73 24.17 -12.99
C LYS A 333 9.06 24.09 -11.64
N ALA A 334 9.84 24.28 -10.57
CA ALA A 334 9.29 24.44 -9.22
C ALA A 334 8.65 25.83 -9.09
N THR A 335 7.34 25.89 -9.00
CA THR A 335 6.60 27.12 -8.67
C THR A 335 5.81 26.85 -7.39
N THR A 336 6.06 27.62 -6.34
CA THR A 336 5.37 27.50 -5.03
C THR A 336 5.37 26.08 -4.43
N GLY A 337 6.49 25.33 -4.59
CA GLY A 337 6.65 23.98 -4.03
C GLY A 337 6.03 22.85 -4.86
N ILE A 338 5.39 23.14 -5.98
CA ILE A 338 4.84 22.14 -6.91
C ILE A 338 5.69 22.09 -8.18
N ASN A 339 6.17 20.91 -8.55
CA ASN A 339 6.85 20.69 -9.82
C ASN A 339 5.82 20.49 -10.93
N SER A 340 5.98 21.17 -12.07
CA SER A 340 5.08 21.02 -13.20
C SER A 340 5.79 21.10 -14.54
N ILE A 341 5.35 20.29 -15.50
CA ILE A 341 5.73 20.35 -16.91
C ILE A 341 4.62 21.03 -17.71
N ASN A 342 4.98 21.75 -18.74
CA ASN A 342 4.01 22.32 -19.66
C ASN A 342 3.85 21.47 -20.93
N MET A 343 2.87 21.82 -21.75
CA MET A 343 2.57 21.12 -23.00
C MET A 343 3.77 21.11 -23.98
N THR A 344 4.57 22.17 -24.02
CA THR A 344 5.74 22.26 -24.89
C THR A 344 6.83 21.28 -24.46
N GLN A 345 7.05 21.18 -23.16
CA GLN A 345 8.00 20.22 -22.59
C GLN A 345 7.54 18.78 -22.82
N LEU A 346 6.25 18.46 -22.62
CA LEU A 346 5.69 17.14 -22.92
C LEU A 346 5.86 16.80 -24.42
N LYS A 347 5.58 17.72 -25.31
CA LYS A 347 5.74 17.54 -26.76
C LYS A 347 7.17 17.26 -27.19
N SER A 348 8.16 17.77 -26.46
CA SER A 348 9.59 17.62 -26.78
C SER A 348 10.21 16.33 -26.24
N VAL A 349 9.50 15.55 -25.43
CA VAL A 349 10.01 14.28 -24.89
C VAL A 349 10.42 13.34 -26.00
N GLY A 350 11.65 12.84 -25.95
CA GLY A 350 12.14 11.80 -26.86
C GLY A 350 11.55 10.45 -26.51
N VAL A 351 10.99 9.79 -27.50
CA VAL A 351 10.40 8.45 -27.36
C VAL A 351 11.17 7.47 -28.23
N LEU A 352 11.61 6.36 -27.65
CA LEU A 352 12.19 5.25 -28.40
C LEU A 352 11.08 4.59 -29.24
N CYS A 353 11.34 4.36 -30.53
CA CYS A 353 10.37 3.81 -31.48
C CYS A 353 10.85 2.45 -32.02
N PRO A 354 10.72 1.36 -31.24
CA PRO A 354 10.96 0.03 -31.78
C PRO A 354 9.90 -0.34 -32.81
N PRO A 355 10.14 -1.37 -33.64
CA PRO A 355 9.15 -1.86 -34.61
C PRO A 355 7.80 -2.17 -33.95
N ILE A 356 6.70 -1.82 -34.61
CA ILE A 356 5.34 -1.92 -34.10
C ILE A 356 5.01 -3.33 -33.60
N ALA A 357 5.45 -4.37 -34.31
CA ALA A 357 5.23 -5.77 -33.95
C ALA A 357 5.80 -6.14 -32.56
N ILE A 358 6.95 -5.55 -32.18
CA ILE A 358 7.54 -5.79 -30.84
C ILE A 358 6.72 -5.06 -29.77
N GLN A 359 6.22 -3.87 -30.08
CA GLN A 359 5.33 -3.12 -29.16
C GLN A 359 4.00 -3.86 -28.96
N GLU A 360 3.40 -4.39 -30.02
CA GLU A 360 2.18 -5.22 -29.95
C GLU A 360 2.39 -6.49 -29.12
N HIS A 361 3.52 -7.17 -29.30
CA HIS A 361 3.86 -8.34 -28.49
C HIS A 361 3.94 -8.00 -27.00
N PHE A 362 4.53 -6.86 -26.66
CA PHE A 362 4.56 -6.38 -25.29
C PHE A 362 3.15 -6.02 -24.78
N ALA A 363 2.32 -5.35 -25.58
CA ALA A 363 0.95 -5.02 -25.22
C ALA A 363 0.12 -6.28 -24.89
N HIS A 364 0.21 -7.31 -25.70
CA HIS A 364 -0.43 -8.60 -25.44
C HIS A 364 0.06 -9.25 -24.13
N PHE A 365 1.38 -9.14 -23.84
CA PHE A 365 1.91 -9.61 -22.56
C PHE A 365 1.31 -8.84 -21.38
N VAL A 366 1.29 -7.50 -21.47
CA VAL A 366 0.70 -6.62 -20.43
C VAL A 366 -0.78 -6.93 -20.21
N GLU A 367 -1.55 -7.11 -21.28
CA GLU A 367 -2.98 -7.45 -21.21
C GLU A 367 -3.21 -8.78 -20.48
N ARG A 368 -2.44 -9.82 -20.82
CA ARG A 368 -2.50 -11.11 -20.12
C ARG A 368 -2.10 -10.99 -18.65
N ALA A 369 -1.06 -10.23 -18.37
CA ALA A 369 -0.62 -9.96 -16.99
C ALA A 369 -1.69 -9.19 -16.20
N ALA A 370 -2.37 -8.21 -16.81
CA ALA A 370 -3.47 -7.47 -16.19
C ALA A 370 -4.67 -8.39 -15.87
N LEU A 371 -5.01 -9.32 -16.77
CA LEU A 371 -6.08 -10.30 -16.54
C LEU A 371 -5.73 -11.24 -15.36
N LEU A 372 -4.48 -11.71 -15.28
CA LEU A 372 -4.01 -12.50 -14.14
C LEU A 372 -4.06 -11.69 -12.85
N ASN A 373 -3.62 -10.42 -12.89
CA ASN A 373 -3.63 -9.53 -11.74
C ASN A 373 -5.06 -9.25 -11.23
N SER A 374 -6.03 -9.06 -12.12
CA SER A 374 -7.43 -8.86 -11.70
C SER A 374 -7.99 -10.08 -10.96
N ARG A 375 -7.70 -11.30 -11.44
CA ARG A 375 -8.06 -12.55 -10.75
C ARG A 375 -7.35 -12.68 -9.40
N GLN A 376 -6.09 -12.23 -9.32
CA GLN A 376 -5.33 -12.23 -8.07
C GLN A 376 -5.92 -11.26 -7.05
N ILE A 377 -6.32 -10.06 -7.46
CA ILE A 377 -6.97 -9.06 -6.60
C ILE A 377 -8.31 -9.59 -6.07
N GLN A 378 -9.14 -10.20 -6.93
CA GLN A 378 -10.39 -10.81 -6.49
C GLN A 378 -10.13 -11.93 -5.47
N SER A 379 -9.21 -12.84 -5.75
CA SER A 379 -8.82 -13.91 -4.83
C SER A 379 -8.25 -13.35 -3.51
N ALA A 380 -7.53 -12.23 -3.53
CA ALA A 380 -7.04 -11.56 -2.32
C ALA A 380 -8.22 -11.05 -1.46
N SER A 381 -9.25 -10.45 -2.08
CA SER A 381 -10.46 -10.01 -1.39
C SER A 381 -11.19 -11.19 -0.72
N GLU A 382 -11.39 -12.27 -1.45
CA GLU A 382 -12.05 -13.48 -0.93
C GLU A 382 -11.28 -14.11 0.25
N ILE A 383 -9.95 -14.18 0.16
CA ILE A 383 -9.09 -14.66 1.25
C ILE A 383 -9.17 -13.74 2.47
N ASN A 384 -9.22 -12.42 2.27
CA ASN A 384 -9.35 -11.45 3.35
C ASN A 384 -10.70 -11.58 4.06
N GLU A 385 -11.78 -11.69 3.32
CA GLU A 385 -13.13 -11.93 3.86
C GLU A 385 -13.20 -13.24 4.66
N LEU A 386 -12.60 -14.32 4.11
CA LEU A 386 -12.47 -15.60 4.80
C LEU A 386 -11.70 -15.44 6.11
N PHE A 387 -10.55 -14.75 6.09
CA PHE A 387 -9.76 -14.52 7.29
C PHE A 387 -10.55 -13.78 8.37
N HIS A 388 -11.25 -12.71 8.01
CA HIS A 388 -12.11 -11.99 8.97
C HIS A 388 -13.28 -12.84 9.47
N SER A 389 -13.86 -13.68 8.65
CA SER A 389 -14.89 -14.65 9.06
C SER A 389 -14.33 -15.68 10.05
N LEU A 390 -13.15 -16.24 9.76
CA LEU A 390 -12.46 -17.18 10.65
C LEU A 390 -12.09 -16.53 12.00
N MET A 391 -11.64 -15.27 11.97
CA MET A 391 -11.39 -14.49 13.19
C MET A 391 -12.64 -14.38 14.06
N ARG A 392 -13.78 -14.00 13.47
CA ARG A 392 -15.05 -13.92 14.21
C ARG A 392 -15.45 -15.26 14.78
N LYS A 393 -15.45 -16.32 13.98
CA LYS A 393 -15.81 -17.69 14.40
C LYS A 393 -14.85 -18.25 15.44
N GLY A 394 -13.55 -17.92 15.31
CA GLY A 394 -12.52 -18.34 16.25
C GLY A 394 -12.75 -17.79 17.66
N PHE A 395 -13.10 -16.51 17.75
CA PHE A 395 -13.25 -15.82 19.03
C PHE A 395 -14.69 -15.78 19.54
N SER A 396 -15.70 -16.22 18.76
CA SER A 396 -17.05 -16.51 19.23
C SER A 396 -17.21 -17.93 19.80
N GLY A 397 -16.18 -18.79 19.68
CA GLY A 397 -16.22 -20.19 20.11
C GLY A 397 -16.81 -21.16 19.06
N GLU A 398 -17.21 -20.68 17.89
CA GLU A 398 -17.78 -21.53 16.85
C GLU A 398 -16.77 -22.53 16.25
N LEU A 399 -15.49 -22.13 16.11
CA LEU A 399 -14.43 -23.03 15.62
C LEU A 399 -14.00 -24.07 16.63
N SER A 400 -14.36 -23.93 17.90
CA SER A 400 -14.06 -24.91 18.95
C SER A 400 -15.10 -26.03 19.06
N ARG A 401 -16.22 -25.94 18.31
CA ARG A 401 -17.23 -27.01 18.27
C ARG A 401 -16.64 -28.25 17.60
N GLY A 402 -16.29 -29.25 18.39
CA GLY A 402 -15.68 -30.51 17.94
C GLY A 402 -14.23 -30.73 18.36
N ILE A 403 -13.61 -29.76 19.07
CA ILE A 403 -12.33 -29.98 19.72
C ILE A 403 -12.60 -30.63 21.08
N PRO A 404 -11.99 -31.81 21.40
CA PRO A 404 -12.14 -32.41 22.72
C PRO A 404 -11.73 -31.44 23.83
N ALA A 405 -12.50 -31.42 24.91
CA ALA A 405 -12.21 -30.54 26.07
C ALA A 405 -10.97 -30.99 26.87
N GLU A 406 -10.43 -32.16 26.54
CA GLU A 406 -9.29 -32.78 27.23
C GLU A 406 -8.18 -33.08 26.21
N ALA A 407 -7.06 -32.37 26.34
CA ALA A 407 -5.70 -32.84 26.08
C ALA A 407 -4.74 -32.00 26.94
#